data_0541c58b71d175b6d26f0a4ab40ab31d
#
_entry.id   0541c58b71d175b6d26f0a4ab40ab31d
#
_cell.length_a   1.000
_cell.length_b   1.000
_cell.length_c   1.000
_cell.angle_alpha   90.00
_cell.angle_beta   90.00
_cell.angle_gamma   90.00
#
_symmetry.space_group_name_H-M   'P 1'
#
loop_
_entity.id
_entity.type
_entity.pdbx_description
1 polymer ?
#
loop_
_entity_poly.entity_id
_entity_poly.type
_entity_poly.pdbx_seq_one_letter_code
_entity_poly.pdbx_strand_id
1 'polypeptide(L)'
;MSLKRGSIVFIPFHFTDLSNYKIRPGLILNTTEQNDLLIAFISKVIPQVVSPTDFLITKGTKLYIDSGLKYNSVIKCNKITTLSASLVLLYF
;
A
#
# COMPACT_ATOMS: atom_id res chain seq x y z
N MET A 1 -9.23 -16.54 -6.68
CA MET A 1 -8.24 -15.48 -6.51
C MET A 1 -8.16 -15.08 -5.05
N SER A 2 -7.01 -15.14 -4.44
CA SER A 2 -6.87 -14.83 -3.03
C SER A 2 -5.89 -13.68 -2.83
N LEU A 3 -6.35 -12.66 -2.14
CA LEU A 3 -5.48 -11.58 -1.64
C LEU A 3 -4.82 -12.09 -0.36
N LYS A 4 -3.53 -11.91 -0.26
CA LYS A 4 -2.78 -12.45 0.88
C LYS A 4 -1.72 -11.48 1.35
N ARG A 5 -1.24 -11.71 2.56
CA ARG A 5 -0.17 -10.93 3.16
C ARG A 5 1.03 -10.85 2.21
N GLY A 6 1.55 -9.64 2.06
CA GLY A 6 2.67 -9.37 1.17
C GLY A 6 2.26 -8.91 -0.22
N SER A 7 0.98 -8.99 -0.58
CA SER A 7 0.52 -8.49 -1.87
C SER A 7 0.44 -6.98 -1.89
N ILE A 8 0.76 -6.39 -3.06
CA ILE A 8 0.51 -4.97 -3.32
C ILE A 8 -0.85 -4.85 -3.96
N VAL A 9 -1.69 -3.96 -3.43
CA VAL A 9 -3.03 -3.73 -3.95
C VAL A 9 -3.21 -2.26 -4.27
N PHE A 10 -4.11 -1.96 -5.22
CA PHE A 10 -4.50 -0.60 -5.55
C PHE A 10 -5.93 -0.38 -5.08
N ILE A 11 -6.12 0.63 -4.27
CA ILE A 11 -7.39 0.92 -3.62
C ILE A 11 -7.75 2.38 -3.78
N PRO A 12 -9.05 2.72 -3.80
CA PRO A 12 -9.48 4.11 -3.76
C PRO A 12 -9.25 4.69 -2.38
N PHE A 13 -8.66 5.85 -2.34
CA PHE A 13 -8.31 6.52 -1.10
C PHE A 13 -8.99 7.88 -1.05
N HIS A 14 -9.86 8.07 -0.06
CA HIS A 14 -10.59 9.32 0.10
C HIS A 14 -9.79 10.31 0.94
N PHE A 15 -9.78 11.55 0.48
CA PHE A 15 -9.16 12.66 1.21
C PHE A 15 -10.18 13.30 2.14
N THR A 16 -9.74 14.30 2.90
CA THR A 16 -10.54 14.92 3.94
C THR A 16 -11.83 15.57 3.44
N ASP A 17 -11.88 15.98 2.17
CA ASP A 17 -13.08 16.58 1.61
C ASP A 17 -14.14 15.55 1.18
N LEU A 18 -13.80 14.27 1.16
CA LEU A 18 -14.66 13.13 0.83
C LEU A 18 -15.32 13.19 -0.55
N SER A 19 -15.18 14.30 -1.27
CA SER A 19 -15.74 14.45 -2.61
C SER A 19 -14.85 13.87 -3.68
N ASN A 20 -13.58 13.66 -3.37
CA ASN A 20 -12.58 13.13 -4.28
C ASN A 20 -11.87 11.94 -3.68
N TYR A 21 -11.42 11.06 -4.58
CA TYR A 21 -10.54 9.98 -4.16
C TYR A 21 -9.43 9.83 -5.18
N LYS A 22 -8.35 9.21 -4.77
CA LYS A 22 -7.27 8.80 -5.67
C LYS A 22 -6.97 7.33 -5.44
N ILE A 23 -6.53 6.66 -6.50
CA ILE A 23 -6.12 5.27 -6.41
C ILE A 23 -4.66 5.25 -5.95
N ARG A 24 -4.39 4.52 -4.86
CA ARG A 24 -3.08 4.44 -4.24
C ARG A 24 -2.71 2.99 -3.98
N PRO A 25 -1.41 2.67 -4.05
CA PRO A 25 -0.96 1.34 -3.67
C PRO A 25 -0.89 1.18 -2.16
N GLY A 26 -1.08 -0.05 -1.72
CA GLY A 26 -0.92 -0.43 -0.33
C GLY A 26 -0.37 -1.83 -0.24
N LEU A 27 0.31 -2.13 0.87
CA LEU A 27 0.84 -3.45 1.16
C LEU A 27 -0.10 -4.16 2.13
N ILE A 28 -0.53 -5.36 1.78
CA ILE A 28 -1.33 -6.17 2.69
C ILE A 28 -0.42 -6.72 3.79
N LEU A 29 -0.68 -6.31 5.02
CA LEU A 29 0.03 -6.82 6.19
C LEU A 29 -0.59 -8.08 6.73
N ASN A 30 -1.90 -8.19 6.65
CA ASN A 30 -2.63 -9.37 7.09
C ASN A 30 -4.06 -9.33 6.54
N THR A 31 -4.76 -10.45 6.67
CA THR A 31 -6.16 -10.57 6.30
C THR A 31 -6.94 -11.10 7.50
N THR A 32 -8.24 -10.82 7.53
CA THR A 32 -9.12 -11.31 8.59
C THR A 32 -10.09 -12.34 8.05
N GLU A 33 -10.74 -13.06 8.95
CA GLU A 33 -11.76 -14.05 8.58
C GLU A 33 -12.97 -13.40 7.91
N GLN A 34 -13.23 -12.12 8.21
CA GLN A 34 -14.34 -11.36 7.61
C GLN A 34 -13.98 -10.79 6.25
N ASN A 35 -12.85 -11.19 5.68
CA ASN A 35 -12.39 -10.73 4.39
C ASN A 35 -12.03 -9.24 4.37
N ASP A 36 -11.51 -8.75 5.48
CA ASP A 36 -10.92 -7.43 5.58
C ASP A 36 -9.41 -7.51 5.41
N LEU A 37 -8.83 -6.42 4.95
CA LEU A 37 -7.39 -6.32 4.72
C LEU A 37 -6.80 -5.27 5.65
N LEU A 38 -5.71 -5.64 6.32
CA LEU A 38 -4.91 -4.68 7.08
C LEU A 38 -3.82 -4.18 6.13
N ILE A 39 -3.83 -2.89 5.84
CA ILE A 39 -3.02 -2.31 4.76
C ILE A 39 -2.15 -1.19 5.30
N ALA A 40 -0.85 -1.22 4.93
CA ALA A 40 0.07 -0.10 5.12
C ALA A 40 0.15 0.68 3.80
N PHE A 41 0.04 1.99 3.87
CA PHE A 41 0.07 2.82 2.67
C PHE A 41 1.45 2.89 2.06
N ILE A 42 1.47 2.99 0.74
CA ILE A 42 2.69 3.18 -0.05
C ILE A 42 2.59 4.55 -0.71
N SER A 43 3.63 5.37 -0.53
CA SER A 43 3.72 6.70 -1.12
C SER A 43 4.91 6.77 -2.07
N LYS A 44 4.77 7.51 -3.15
CA LYS A 44 5.90 7.82 -4.03
C LYS A 44 6.63 9.10 -3.61
N VAL A 45 6.13 9.78 -2.59
CA VAL A 45 6.79 10.96 -2.03
C VAL A 45 7.76 10.50 -0.96
N ILE A 46 9.05 10.50 -1.28
CA ILE A 46 10.08 10.05 -0.36
C ILE A 46 10.40 11.18 0.62
N PRO A 47 10.33 10.93 1.93
CA PRO A 47 10.63 11.99 2.90
C PRO A 47 12.13 12.31 2.90
N GLN A 48 12.45 13.56 3.25
CA GLN A 48 13.85 13.97 3.39
C GLN A 48 14.53 13.24 4.55
N VAL A 49 13.79 13.00 5.61
CA VAL A 49 14.25 12.25 6.77
C VAL A 49 13.39 10.99 6.89
N VAL A 50 14.03 9.84 6.73
CA VAL A 50 13.36 8.55 6.80
C VAL A 50 13.17 8.19 8.26
N SER A 51 11.92 7.97 8.68
CA SER A 51 11.63 7.56 10.06
C SER A 51 11.80 6.05 10.21
N PRO A 52 11.92 5.55 11.47
CA PRO A 52 12.02 4.11 11.69
C PRO A 52 10.83 3.29 11.19
N THR A 53 9.67 3.93 10.98
CA THR A 53 8.47 3.26 10.46
C THR A 53 8.36 3.32 8.95
N ASP A 54 9.29 3.98 8.27
CA ASP A 54 9.32 4.04 6.81
C ASP A 54 10.17 2.91 6.24
N PHE A 55 9.66 2.24 5.21
CA PHE A 55 10.39 1.20 4.50
C PHE A 55 10.52 1.59 3.05
N LEU A 56 11.75 1.83 2.59
CA LEU A 56 11.99 2.31 1.23
C LEU A 56 12.00 1.16 0.23
N ILE A 57 11.37 1.39 -0.92
CA ILE A 57 11.44 0.51 -2.09
C ILE A 57 12.04 1.32 -3.21
N THR A 58 13.31 1.05 -3.54
CA THR A 58 14.07 1.87 -4.47
C THR A 58 14.45 1.10 -5.72
N LYS A 59 14.53 1.81 -6.84
CA LYS A 59 14.95 1.26 -8.14
C LYS A 59 16.32 0.58 -8.00
N GLY A 60 16.46 -0.53 -8.71
CA GLY A 60 17.70 -1.30 -8.68
C GLY A 60 17.71 -2.39 -7.62
N THR A 61 16.71 -2.45 -6.75
CA THR A 61 16.62 -3.52 -5.76
C THR A 61 15.67 -4.61 -6.23
N LYS A 62 15.89 -5.83 -5.75
CA LYS A 62 14.99 -6.94 -6.05
C LYS A 62 13.57 -6.67 -5.55
N LEU A 63 13.46 -6.04 -4.38
CA LEU A 63 12.16 -5.69 -3.82
C LEU A 63 11.38 -4.77 -4.74
N TYR A 64 12.04 -3.79 -5.33
CA TYR A 64 11.41 -2.88 -6.29
C TYR A 64 10.89 -3.65 -7.51
N ILE A 65 11.71 -4.53 -8.05
CA ILE A 65 11.34 -5.34 -9.23
C ILE A 65 10.15 -6.23 -8.91
N ASP A 66 10.18 -6.92 -7.78
CA ASP A 66 9.14 -7.86 -7.39
C ASP A 66 7.82 -7.16 -7.02
N SER A 67 7.89 -5.90 -6.60
CA SER A 67 6.71 -5.15 -6.17
C SER A 67 5.78 -4.75 -7.32
N GLY A 68 6.31 -4.64 -8.53
CA GLY A 68 5.56 -4.13 -9.66
C GLY A 68 5.37 -2.62 -9.64
N LEU A 69 5.95 -1.92 -8.69
CA LEU A 69 5.85 -0.46 -8.59
C LEU A 69 6.70 0.22 -9.67
N LYS A 70 6.24 1.37 -10.13
CA LYS A 70 6.88 2.10 -11.23
C LYS A 70 7.78 3.25 -10.77
N TYR A 71 7.72 3.58 -9.49
CA TYR A 71 8.45 4.70 -8.90
C TYR A 71 9.11 4.24 -7.62
N ASN A 72 10.21 4.92 -7.23
CA ASN A 72 10.71 4.78 -5.88
C ASN A 72 9.57 5.09 -4.93
N SER A 73 9.41 4.27 -3.91
CA SER A 73 8.26 4.36 -3.01
C SER A 73 8.69 4.15 -1.56
N VAL A 74 7.83 4.54 -0.65
CA VAL A 74 8.02 4.28 0.77
C VAL A 74 6.77 3.66 1.34
N ILE A 75 6.93 2.56 2.08
CA ILE A 75 5.84 1.94 2.82
C ILE A 75 5.74 2.65 4.16
N LYS A 76 4.58 3.24 4.42
CA LYS A 76 4.33 3.98 5.66
C LYS A 76 3.77 3.05 6.72
N CYS A 77 4.65 2.38 7.46
CA CYS A 77 4.23 1.43 8.49
C CYS A 77 3.55 2.09 9.69
N ASN A 78 3.58 3.41 9.77
CA ASN A 78 2.82 4.16 10.79
C ASN A 78 1.44 4.59 10.30
N LYS A 79 1.09 4.29 9.04
CA LYS A 79 -0.22 4.63 8.47
C LYS A 79 -0.87 3.35 7.96
N ILE A 80 -1.61 2.71 8.86
CA ILE A 80 -2.23 1.42 8.62
C ILE A 80 -3.74 1.62 8.72
N THR A 81 -4.47 0.99 7.82
CA THR A 81 -5.93 1.00 7.85
C THR A 81 -6.47 -0.39 7.57
N THR A 82 -7.71 -0.61 7.95
CA THR A 82 -8.44 -1.84 7.66
C THR A 82 -9.50 -1.53 6.60
N LEU A 83 -9.48 -2.30 5.51
CA LEU A 83 -10.41 -2.12 4.40
C LEU A 83 -11.00 -3.46 3.98
N SER A 84 -12.24 -3.42 3.48
CA SER A 84 -12.85 -4.61 2.88
C SER A 84 -12.09 -5.00 1.61
N ALA A 85 -11.89 -6.30 1.43
CA ALA A 85 -11.24 -6.82 0.22
C ALA A 85 -12.01 -6.43 -1.04
N SER A 86 -13.30 -6.15 -0.94
CA SER A 86 -14.12 -5.73 -2.07
C SER A 86 -13.70 -4.38 -2.65
N LEU A 87 -12.93 -3.58 -1.92
CA LEU A 87 -12.46 -2.28 -2.39
C LEU A 87 -11.22 -2.36 -3.26
N VAL A 88 -10.59 -3.53 -3.35
CA VAL A 88 -9.37 -3.69 -4.16
C VAL A 88 -9.73 -3.60 -5.63
N LEU A 89 -9.06 -2.69 -6.34
CA LEU A 89 -9.26 -2.47 -7.77
C LEU A 89 -8.30 -3.27 -8.63
N LEU A 90 -7.07 -3.45 -8.13
CA LEU A 90 -6.02 -4.16 -8.83
C LEU A 90 -5.02 -4.66 -7.79
N TYR A 91 -4.34 -5.80 -8.07
CA TYR A 91 -3.35 -6.34 -7.14
C TYR A 91 -2.22 -7.03 -7.90
N PHE A 92 -1.11 -7.18 -7.19
CA PHE A 92 0.07 -7.90 -7.67
C PHE A 92 0.48 -8.98 -6.68
#